data_a22fe545b6b17d4dafebb886da842c71
#
_entry.id   a22fe545b6b17d4dafebb886da842c71
#
_cell.length_a   1.000
_cell.length_b   1.000
_cell.length_c   1.000
_cell.angle_alpha   90.00
_cell.angle_beta   90.00
_cell.angle_gamma   90.00
#
_symmetry.space_group_name_H-M   'P 1'
#
loop_
_entity.id
_entity.type
_entity.pdbx_description
1 polymer ?
#
loop_
_entity_poly.entity_id
_entity_poly.type
_entity_poly.pdbx_seq_one_letter_code
_entity_poly.pdbx_strand_id
1 'polypeptide(L)'
;MAKHRAGDRRIISISIPEKLALKLDRKVGRGRGDGRSASITKMIQDSLEGNAEVASLQQAKKPRSAEASKGEMRIEKDTMGELEVPADRYYGCQTARSLINFDIGDDTMPRGIIRAFGILKQAAAQTNNDLGRLESDISDLVVSATEEVISGELDGHFPLRIWQTGSGTQTNMNSNEVIANRAIELAGGVLGSKAPVHPNDHVNCSQSSNDTFPTAMHIAAVEAITHQLIPSLTSLHSAIQEKANEWSTIVKIGRTHLMDAVPLTLGQEAGGWASQLDSSISRIEATLPDLLELALGGTAVGTGLNTHPEFAERVAARIAAKTDLPFVSAPNKFAQLAAHDAIVAASGAMNTLAASLMKIANDVRWLGSGPRCGFGELSLPANEPGSSIMPGKVNPTQAEALTMVCCQVMGNHMAVTIGGSQGNFELNVYKPMMIHNLLHSCRILADSCRAFNSKCIKGLEANEDAIANHLENSLMLVTALNNHIGYDSAAKIAKNAHQKGITLRMSALELGLLTDEQFDLWVRPEEMTGPK
;
A
#
# COMPACT_ATOMS: atom_id res chain seq x y z
N MET A 1 40.71 37.51 1.60
CA MET A 1 39.30 37.46 2.05
C MET A 1 38.41 38.09 0.97
N ALA A 2 37.78 37.28 0.14
CA ALA A 2 36.85 37.77 -0.88
C ALA A 2 35.47 37.88 -0.29
N LYS A 3 34.87 39.08 -0.27
CA LYS A 3 33.51 39.34 0.16
C LYS A 3 32.54 38.74 -0.83
N HIS A 4 31.86 37.67 -0.44
CA HIS A 4 30.67 37.20 -1.16
C HIS A 4 29.53 38.19 -0.96
N ARG A 5 29.08 38.83 -2.04
CA ARG A 5 27.81 39.54 -2.09
C ARG A 5 26.68 38.52 -2.09
N ALA A 6 26.01 38.37 -0.97
CA ALA A 6 24.75 37.64 -0.86
C ALA A 6 23.63 38.46 -1.50
N GLY A 7 23.21 38.06 -2.71
CA GLY A 7 21.88 38.39 -3.22
C GLY A 7 21.04 37.14 -3.20
N ASP A 8 19.72 37.20 -3.20
CA ASP A 8 18.68 36.19 -3.09
C ASP A 8 18.83 34.96 -4.06
N ARG A 9 19.94 34.25 -4.00
CA ARG A 9 20.20 33.07 -4.83
C ARG A 9 20.30 31.83 -3.94
N ARG A 10 19.36 30.89 -4.09
CA ARG A 10 19.51 29.53 -3.60
C ARG A 10 20.53 28.79 -4.46
N ILE A 11 21.54 28.19 -3.85
CA ILE A 11 22.49 27.30 -4.54
C ILE A 11 21.77 25.94 -4.68
N ILE A 12 21.55 25.52 -5.94
CA ILE A 12 21.01 24.20 -6.28
C ILE A 12 22.13 23.42 -6.99
N SER A 13 22.48 22.25 -6.45
CA SER A 13 23.42 21.33 -7.12
C SER A 13 22.64 20.42 -8.07
N ILE A 14 22.94 20.49 -9.37
CA ILE A 14 22.32 19.66 -10.39
C ILE A 14 23.36 18.66 -10.90
N SER A 15 23.05 17.36 -10.81
CA SER A 15 23.84 16.30 -11.46
C SER A 15 23.32 16.12 -12.89
N ILE A 16 24.19 16.26 -13.89
CA ILE A 16 23.85 16.06 -15.31
C ILE A 16 24.67 14.90 -15.90
N PRO A 17 24.08 14.06 -16.77
CA PRO A 17 24.80 12.96 -17.42
C PRO A 17 26.03 13.47 -18.18
N GLU A 18 27.13 12.71 -18.11
CA GLU A 18 28.44 13.08 -18.68
C GLU A 18 28.38 13.46 -20.18
N LYS A 19 27.57 12.75 -20.97
CA LYS A 19 27.34 13.07 -22.38
C LYS A 19 26.73 14.47 -22.60
N LEU A 20 25.91 14.91 -21.65
CA LEU A 20 25.27 16.24 -21.71
C LEU A 20 26.24 17.31 -21.22
N ALA A 21 27.05 17.02 -20.21
CA ALA A 21 28.12 17.88 -19.71
C ALA A 21 29.18 18.17 -20.81
N LEU A 22 29.58 17.15 -21.56
CA LEU A 22 30.51 17.27 -22.69
C LEU A 22 29.93 18.11 -23.85
N LYS A 23 28.62 18.04 -24.11
CA LYS A 23 27.95 18.90 -25.08
C LYS A 23 27.90 20.35 -24.62
N LEU A 24 27.67 20.59 -23.34
CA LEU A 24 27.68 21.92 -22.73
C LEU A 24 29.10 22.54 -22.80
N ASP A 25 30.13 21.76 -22.50
CA ASP A 25 31.55 22.18 -22.57
C ASP A 25 31.99 22.58 -23.98
N ARG A 26 31.49 21.89 -25.02
CA ARG A 26 31.74 22.26 -26.43
C ARG A 26 31.07 23.56 -26.83
N LYS A 27 29.94 23.91 -26.20
CA LYS A 27 29.14 25.08 -26.56
C LYS A 27 29.57 26.35 -25.79
N VAL A 28 30.12 26.21 -24.58
CA VAL A 28 30.42 27.31 -23.66
C VAL A 28 31.91 27.48 -23.39
N GLY A 29 32.77 26.51 -23.74
CA GLY A 29 34.21 26.52 -23.50
C GLY A 29 34.55 26.04 -22.05
N ARG A 30 35.77 25.43 -21.90
CA ARG A 30 36.33 25.03 -20.59
C ARG A 30 37.00 26.23 -19.93
N GLY A 31 36.22 27.08 -19.24
CA GLY A 31 36.77 28.19 -18.44
C GLY A 31 36.17 28.24 -17.05
N ARG A 32 36.97 28.56 -16.02
CA ARG A 32 36.46 28.92 -14.68
C ARG A 32 35.83 30.32 -14.78
N GLY A 33 34.54 30.37 -15.05
CA GLY A 33 33.77 31.62 -15.10
C GLY A 33 32.30 31.33 -15.38
N ASP A 34 31.45 32.29 -15.22
CA ASP A 34 29.96 32.28 -15.18
C ASP A 34 29.23 31.58 -16.35
N GLY A 35 29.94 31.06 -17.36
CA GLY A 35 29.35 30.53 -18.60
C GLY A 35 28.44 29.31 -18.46
N ARG A 36 28.81 28.30 -17.65
CA ARG A 36 27.99 27.08 -17.47
C ARG A 36 26.73 27.37 -16.68
N SER A 37 26.85 28.10 -15.59
CA SER A 37 25.73 28.45 -14.73
C SER A 37 24.73 29.34 -15.45
N ALA A 38 25.21 30.33 -16.21
CA ALA A 38 24.37 31.21 -17.02
C ALA A 38 23.66 30.46 -18.15
N SER A 39 24.34 29.52 -18.83
CA SER A 39 23.74 28.72 -19.90
C SER A 39 22.69 27.74 -19.38
N ILE A 40 22.91 27.12 -18.22
CA ILE A 40 21.92 26.24 -17.57
C ILE A 40 20.72 27.06 -17.11
N THR A 41 20.95 28.22 -16.49
CA THR A 41 19.86 29.13 -16.07
C THR A 41 19.03 29.58 -17.28
N LYS A 42 19.67 29.93 -18.39
CA LYS A 42 18.96 30.30 -19.62
C LYS A 42 18.18 29.12 -20.22
N MET A 43 18.74 27.91 -20.26
CA MET A 43 18.03 26.72 -20.74
C MET A 43 16.82 26.37 -19.87
N ILE A 44 16.90 26.54 -18.55
CA ILE A 44 15.78 26.36 -17.62
C ILE A 44 14.72 27.44 -17.87
N GLN A 45 15.14 28.68 -18.07
CA GLN A 45 14.26 29.80 -18.33
C GLN A 45 13.53 29.65 -19.68
N ASP A 46 14.25 29.31 -20.75
CA ASP A 46 13.69 29.03 -22.09
C ASP A 46 12.71 27.82 -22.05
N SER A 47 13.00 26.80 -21.22
CA SER A 47 12.11 25.64 -21.02
C SER A 47 10.84 25.98 -20.23
N LEU A 48 10.93 26.87 -19.26
CA LEU A 48 9.78 27.36 -18.49
C LEU A 48 8.91 28.30 -19.33
N GLU A 49 9.52 29.14 -20.17
CA GLU A 49 8.80 30.04 -21.09
C GLU A 49 8.17 29.25 -22.26
N GLY A 50 8.84 28.23 -22.79
CA GLY A 50 8.28 27.34 -23.82
C GLY A 50 7.11 26.49 -23.30
N ASN A 51 7.14 26.04 -22.06
CA ASN A 51 6.02 25.37 -21.42
C ASN A 51 4.84 26.33 -21.15
N ALA A 52 5.12 27.61 -20.93
CA ALA A 52 4.07 28.64 -20.80
C ALA A 52 3.33 28.89 -22.12
N GLU A 53 4.02 28.84 -23.26
CA GLU A 53 3.38 28.95 -24.59
C GLU A 53 2.53 27.70 -24.93
N VAL A 54 3.01 26.50 -24.62
CA VAL A 54 2.24 25.26 -24.82
C VAL A 54 1.03 25.19 -23.88
N ALA A 55 1.16 25.66 -22.65
CA ALA A 55 0.04 25.76 -21.70
C ALA A 55 -1.01 26.79 -22.19
N SER A 56 -0.59 27.89 -22.84
CA SER A 56 -1.51 28.89 -23.38
C SER A 56 -2.33 28.37 -24.58
N LEU A 57 -1.78 27.45 -25.36
CA LEU A 57 -2.48 26.82 -26.48
C LEU A 57 -3.45 25.70 -26.07
N GLN A 58 -3.25 25.09 -24.90
CA GLN A 58 -4.18 24.11 -24.31
C GLN A 58 -5.30 24.75 -23.47
N GLN A 59 -5.14 26.01 -23.05
CA GLN A 59 -6.16 26.74 -22.28
C GLN A 59 -7.31 27.34 -23.11
N ALA A 60 -7.29 27.20 -24.45
CA ALA A 60 -8.32 27.79 -25.33
C ALA A 60 -9.69 27.06 -25.31
N LYS A 61 -9.94 26.09 -24.40
CA LYS A 61 -11.23 25.36 -24.27
C LYS A 61 -11.63 25.02 -22.82
N LYS A 62 -11.34 25.84 -21.84
CA LYS A 62 -12.00 25.74 -20.51
C LYS A 62 -12.86 26.97 -20.26
N PRO A 63 -14.10 26.83 -19.74
CA PRO A 63 -14.86 27.97 -19.27
C PRO A 63 -14.05 28.66 -18.15
N ARG A 64 -13.96 29.98 -18.22
CA ARG A 64 -13.27 30.79 -17.22
C ARG A 64 -13.96 30.58 -15.86
N SER A 65 -13.31 29.84 -14.94
CA SER A 65 -13.55 29.98 -13.52
C SER A 65 -13.15 31.43 -13.15
N ALA A 66 -13.95 32.11 -12.34
CA ALA A 66 -13.58 33.41 -11.79
C ALA A 66 -12.24 33.22 -11.06
N GLU A 67 -11.16 33.86 -11.57
CA GLU A 67 -9.85 33.89 -10.91
C GLU A 67 -9.98 34.71 -9.62
N ALA A 68 -10.29 34.03 -8.51
CA ALA A 68 -10.08 34.61 -7.20
C ALA A 68 -8.58 34.74 -6.96
N SER A 69 -8.08 35.92 -6.64
CA SER A 69 -6.68 36.15 -6.30
C SER A 69 -6.30 35.32 -5.06
N LYS A 70 -5.11 34.67 -5.09
CA LYS A 70 -4.60 33.94 -3.92
C LYS A 70 -4.60 34.86 -2.69
N GLY A 71 -5.47 34.55 -1.72
CA GLY A 71 -5.59 35.30 -0.48
C GLY A 71 -6.93 36.03 -0.28
N GLU A 72 -7.83 36.05 -1.28
CA GLU A 72 -9.19 36.54 -1.07
C GLU A 72 -10.00 35.55 -0.22
N MET A 73 -10.81 36.11 0.70
CA MET A 73 -11.72 35.38 1.55
C MET A 73 -13.16 35.70 1.17
N ARG A 74 -14.03 34.69 1.23
CA ARG A 74 -15.49 34.88 1.17
C ARG A 74 -16.09 34.58 2.53
N ILE A 75 -17.19 35.20 2.84
CA ILE A 75 -17.96 34.95 4.06
C ILE A 75 -19.02 33.87 3.73
N GLU A 76 -18.99 32.78 4.49
CA GLU A 76 -20.05 31.79 4.50
C GLU A 76 -20.70 31.71 5.87
N LYS A 77 -21.88 31.09 5.96
CA LYS A 77 -22.66 30.96 7.18
C LYS A 77 -23.16 29.55 7.40
N ASP A 78 -23.01 29.07 8.62
CA ASP A 78 -23.65 27.86 9.11
C ASP A 78 -24.53 28.14 10.34
N THR A 79 -25.00 27.11 11.04
CA THR A 79 -25.83 27.25 12.25
C THR A 79 -25.11 27.89 13.44
N MET A 80 -23.76 27.96 13.40
CA MET A 80 -22.93 28.58 14.45
C MET A 80 -22.55 30.03 14.12
N GLY A 81 -22.93 30.54 12.95
CA GLY A 81 -22.64 31.92 12.52
C GLY A 81 -21.74 32.01 11.29
N GLU A 82 -21.29 33.21 11.02
CA GLU A 82 -20.44 33.52 9.86
C GLU A 82 -18.98 33.15 10.11
N LEU A 83 -18.30 32.74 9.02
CA LEU A 83 -16.88 32.45 9.01
C LEU A 83 -16.27 32.78 7.65
N GLU A 84 -15.05 33.30 7.69
CA GLU A 84 -14.23 33.51 6.48
C GLU A 84 -13.70 32.17 5.95
N VAL A 85 -13.87 31.97 4.64
CA VAL A 85 -13.39 30.77 3.91
C VAL A 85 -12.61 31.26 2.70
N PRO A 86 -11.47 30.63 2.32
CA PRO A 86 -10.74 31.01 1.11
C PRO A 86 -11.64 31.01 -0.12
N ALA A 87 -11.62 32.11 -0.89
CA ALA A 87 -12.51 32.29 -2.03
C ALA A 87 -12.20 31.34 -3.20
N ASP A 88 -10.99 30.80 -3.28
CA ASP A 88 -10.51 29.85 -4.27
C ASP A 88 -10.83 28.37 -3.91
N ARG A 89 -11.52 28.12 -2.78
CA ARG A 89 -11.83 26.77 -2.30
C ARG A 89 -13.32 26.48 -2.38
N TYR A 90 -13.68 25.23 -2.73
CA TYR A 90 -15.08 24.79 -2.74
C TYR A 90 -15.57 24.34 -1.36
N TYR A 91 -14.69 24.04 -0.40
CA TYR A 91 -15.16 23.75 0.96
C TYR A 91 -15.70 25.00 1.65
N GLY A 92 -16.60 24.81 2.61
CA GLY A 92 -17.33 25.89 3.30
C GLY A 92 -17.01 26.01 4.78
N CYS A 93 -17.97 26.58 5.54
CA CYS A 93 -17.83 26.88 6.97
C CYS A 93 -17.49 25.67 7.83
N GLN A 94 -18.14 24.52 7.62
CA GLN A 94 -17.95 23.37 8.51
C GLN A 94 -16.56 22.79 8.35
N THR A 95 -16.04 22.73 7.13
CA THR A 95 -14.66 22.32 6.86
C THR A 95 -13.67 23.32 7.46
N ALA A 96 -13.88 24.63 7.28
CA ALA A 96 -13.01 25.66 7.85
C ALA A 96 -12.98 25.60 9.39
N ARG A 97 -14.14 25.39 10.05
CA ARG A 97 -14.18 25.18 11.51
C ARG A 97 -13.41 23.93 11.94
N SER A 98 -13.52 22.85 11.17
CA SER A 98 -12.78 21.63 11.46
C SER A 98 -11.28 21.85 11.42
N LEU A 99 -10.77 22.59 10.44
CA LEU A 99 -9.35 22.93 10.33
C LEU A 99 -8.85 23.76 11.54
N ILE A 100 -9.72 24.64 12.07
CA ILE A 100 -9.40 25.45 13.27
C ILE A 100 -9.43 24.58 14.53
N ASN A 101 -10.44 23.70 14.67
CA ASN A 101 -10.67 22.96 15.91
C ASN A 101 -9.77 21.72 16.04
N PHE A 102 -9.30 21.14 14.93
CA PHE A 102 -8.55 19.89 14.88
C PHE A 102 -7.20 20.07 14.17
N ASP A 103 -6.42 21.04 14.60
CA ASP A 103 -5.04 21.25 14.12
C ASP A 103 -4.09 20.26 14.82
N ILE A 104 -4.24 18.97 14.46
CA ILE A 104 -3.52 17.83 15.04
C ILE A 104 -2.81 17.08 13.93
N GLY A 105 -1.48 17.03 13.98
CA GLY A 105 -0.67 16.35 12.98
C GLY A 105 -0.83 16.91 11.57
N ASP A 106 -0.32 16.19 10.59
CA ASP A 106 -0.39 16.56 9.16
C ASP A 106 -1.01 15.46 8.29
N ASP A 107 -1.40 14.34 8.89
CA ASP A 107 -2.09 13.25 8.20
C ASP A 107 -3.46 13.72 7.70
N THR A 108 -3.65 13.71 6.39
CA THR A 108 -4.93 14.08 5.76
C THR A 108 -5.76 12.84 5.42
N MET A 109 -7.05 13.06 5.19
CA MET A 109 -7.98 11.99 4.80
C MET A 109 -7.49 11.32 3.50
N PRO A 110 -7.38 9.97 3.46
CA PRO A 110 -6.89 9.26 2.28
C PRO A 110 -7.73 9.52 1.03
N ARG A 111 -7.06 9.63 -0.12
CA ARG A 111 -7.71 9.86 -1.42
C ARG A 111 -8.80 8.83 -1.73
N GLY A 112 -8.60 7.56 -1.34
CA GLY A 112 -9.63 6.51 -1.51
C GLY A 112 -10.95 6.83 -0.84
N ILE A 113 -10.92 7.48 0.34
CA ILE A 113 -12.14 7.93 1.04
C ILE A 113 -12.80 9.08 0.28
N ILE A 114 -12.04 10.04 -0.22
CA ILE A 114 -12.58 11.15 -1.01
C ILE A 114 -13.29 10.63 -2.26
N ARG A 115 -12.65 9.71 -2.99
CA ARG A 115 -13.24 9.04 -4.13
C ARG A 115 -14.52 8.28 -3.77
N ALA A 116 -14.49 7.53 -2.67
CA ALA A 116 -15.65 6.77 -2.20
C ALA A 116 -16.82 7.68 -1.83
N PHE A 117 -16.56 8.84 -1.24
CA PHE A 117 -17.59 9.87 -1.02
C PHE A 117 -18.17 10.38 -2.35
N GLY A 118 -17.34 10.64 -3.35
CA GLY A 118 -17.83 11.02 -4.69
C GLY A 118 -18.79 9.98 -5.26
N ILE A 119 -18.42 8.69 -5.23
CA ILE A 119 -19.25 7.57 -5.70
C ILE A 119 -20.57 7.48 -4.92
N LEU A 120 -20.48 7.51 -3.59
CA LEU A 120 -21.64 7.45 -2.70
C LEU A 120 -22.61 8.61 -2.93
N LYS A 121 -22.11 9.85 -3.01
CA LYS A 121 -22.94 11.06 -3.20
C LYS A 121 -23.61 11.07 -4.58
N GLN A 122 -22.90 10.62 -5.61
CA GLN A 122 -23.46 10.43 -6.94
C GLN A 122 -24.61 9.43 -6.92
N ALA A 123 -24.38 8.25 -6.38
CA ALA A 123 -25.39 7.20 -6.28
C ALA A 123 -26.61 7.66 -5.46
N ALA A 124 -26.39 8.39 -4.36
CA ALA A 124 -27.44 8.91 -3.52
C ALA A 124 -28.29 9.98 -4.24
N ALA A 125 -27.66 10.92 -4.97
CA ALA A 125 -28.37 11.95 -5.73
C ALA A 125 -29.27 11.32 -6.81
N GLN A 126 -28.72 10.40 -7.61
CA GLN A 126 -29.47 9.68 -8.63
C GLN A 126 -30.63 8.86 -8.04
N THR A 127 -30.40 8.18 -6.90
CA THR A 127 -31.42 7.39 -6.23
C THR A 127 -32.55 8.27 -5.67
N ASN A 128 -32.21 9.41 -5.05
CA ASN A 128 -33.17 10.35 -4.53
C ASN A 128 -33.99 11.01 -5.66
N ASN A 129 -33.41 11.25 -6.82
CA ASN A 129 -34.10 11.71 -8.00
C ASN A 129 -35.12 10.68 -8.48
N ASP A 130 -34.74 9.41 -8.68
CA ASP A 130 -35.65 8.33 -9.08
C ASP A 130 -36.81 8.12 -8.10
N LEU A 131 -36.60 8.41 -6.82
CA LEU A 131 -37.58 8.27 -5.75
C LEU A 131 -38.40 9.56 -5.52
N GLY A 132 -38.21 10.58 -6.36
CA GLY A 132 -38.92 11.86 -6.27
C GLY A 132 -38.60 12.70 -5.04
N ARG A 133 -37.38 12.49 -4.46
CA ARG A 133 -36.89 13.24 -3.30
C ARG A 133 -35.92 14.37 -3.66
N LEU A 134 -35.46 14.40 -4.91
CA LEU A 134 -34.55 15.41 -5.43
C LEU A 134 -34.96 15.76 -6.86
N GLU A 135 -35.04 17.04 -7.16
CA GLU A 135 -35.37 17.53 -8.50
C GLU A 135 -34.26 17.13 -9.50
N SER A 136 -34.66 16.86 -10.76
CA SER A 136 -33.74 16.36 -11.80
C SER A 136 -32.58 17.33 -12.05
N ASP A 137 -32.85 18.63 -12.18
CA ASP A 137 -31.84 19.65 -12.46
C ASP A 137 -30.80 19.71 -11.33
N ILE A 138 -31.21 19.57 -10.09
CA ILE A 138 -30.34 19.53 -8.92
C ILE A 138 -29.50 18.24 -8.91
N SER A 139 -30.13 17.10 -9.21
CA SER A 139 -29.46 15.81 -9.31
C SER A 139 -28.35 15.86 -10.38
N ASP A 140 -28.62 16.39 -11.56
CA ASP A 140 -27.65 16.46 -12.67
C ASP A 140 -26.45 17.34 -12.32
N LEU A 141 -26.66 18.46 -11.63
CA LEU A 141 -25.60 19.33 -11.14
C LEU A 141 -24.73 18.61 -10.09
N VAL A 142 -25.35 17.89 -9.15
CA VAL A 142 -24.63 17.09 -8.13
C VAL A 142 -23.84 15.96 -8.80
N VAL A 143 -24.43 15.23 -9.74
CA VAL A 143 -23.76 14.17 -10.49
C VAL A 143 -22.54 14.71 -11.22
N SER A 144 -22.65 15.86 -11.90
CA SER A 144 -21.53 16.49 -12.61
C SER A 144 -20.39 16.87 -11.66
N ALA A 145 -20.70 17.48 -10.52
CA ALA A 145 -19.71 17.84 -9.51
C ALA A 145 -19.02 16.59 -8.88
N THR A 146 -19.79 15.51 -8.67
CA THR A 146 -19.25 14.28 -8.11
C THR A 146 -18.30 13.55 -9.05
N GLU A 147 -18.45 13.64 -10.37
CA GLU A 147 -17.49 13.07 -11.32
C GLU A 147 -16.11 13.71 -11.17
N GLU A 148 -16.04 15.02 -10.94
CA GLU A 148 -14.76 15.73 -10.68
C GLU A 148 -14.14 15.32 -9.33
N VAL A 149 -14.95 14.98 -8.31
CA VAL A 149 -14.45 14.39 -7.05
C VAL A 149 -13.92 12.98 -7.28
N ILE A 150 -14.65 12.15 -8.04
CA ILE A 150 -14.26 10.77 -8.34
C ILE A 150 -12.96 10.74 -9.15
N SER A 151 -12.81 11.63 -10.14
CA SER A 151 -11.61 11.71 -10.98
C SER A 151 -10.38 12.25 -10.24
N GLY A 152 -10.56 13.03 -9.17
CA GLY A 152 -9.49 13.66 -8.40
C GLY A 152 -9.19 15.11 -8.78
N GLU A 153 -9.95 15.68 -9.71
CA GLU A 153 -9.78 17.09 -10.11
C GLU A 153 -9.99 18.06 -8.96
N LEU A 154 -10.80 17.66 -7.97
CA LEU A 154 -11.12 18.46 -6.79
C LEU A 154 -10.35 18.07 -5.52
N ASP A 155 -9.32 17.20 -5.60
CA ASP A 155 -8.58 16.70 -4.42
C ASP A 155 -8.02 17.83 -3.54
N GLY A 156 -7.59 18.96 -4.14
CA GLY A 156 -7.10 20.12 -3.42
C GLY A 156 -8.11 20.83 -2.50
N HIS A 157 -9.38 20.45 -2.55
CA HIS A 157 -10.47 20.99 -1.73
C HIS A 157 -10.84 20.10 -0.53
N PHE A 158 -10.05 19.04 -0.25
CA PHE A 158 -10.24 18.12 0.87
C PHE A 158 -9.05 18.16 1.84
N PRO A 159 -8.91 19.25 2.63
CA PRO A 159 -7.72 19.46 3.46
C PRO A 159 -7.82 18.83 4.85
N LEU A 160 -8.91 18.14 5.19
CA LEU A 160 -9.17 17.73 6.56
C LEU A 160 -8.19 16.67 7.06
N ARG A 161 -7.80 16.83 8.33
CA ARG A 161 -7.00 15.85 9.08
C ARG A 161 -7.81 14.61 9.39
N ILE A 162 -7.11 13.48 9.55
CA ILE A 162 -7.73 12.25 10.07
C ILE A 162 -8.13 12.41 11.55
N TRP A 163 -7.42 13.26 12.29
CA TRP A 163 -7.68 13.60 13.69
C TRP A 163 -8.80 14.64 13.78
N GLN A 164 -10.03 14.18 13.59
CA GLN A 164 -11.27 14.94 13.60
C GLN A 164 -12.31 14.24 14.46
N THR A 165 -13.60 14.65 14.41
CA THR A 165 -14.62 13.88 15.12
C THR A 165 -14.63 12.43 14.64
N GLY A 166 -14.70 11.51 15.59
CA GLY A 166 -14.55 10.09 15.32
C GLY A 166 -15.66 9.47 14.47
N SER A 167 -16.80 10.16 14.33
CA SER A 167 -17.88 9.78 13.40
C SER A 167 -17.54 10.05 11.92
N GLY A 168 -16.54 10.91 11.64
CA GLY A 168 -16.21 11.37 10.29
C GLY A 168 -17.16 12.45 9.74
N THR A 169 -17.94 13.08 10.60
CA THR A 169 -18.92 14.10 10.17
C THR A 169 -18.30 15.24 9.39
N GLN A 170 -17.11 15.73 9.79
CA GLN A 170 -16.46 16.82 9.07
C GLN A 170 -16.08 16.41 7.65
N THR A 171 -15.61 15.19 7.42
CA THR A 171 -15.30 14.69 6.07
C THR A 171 -16.56 14.55 5.22
N ASN A 172 -17.66 14.05 5.79
CA ASN A 172 -18.95 14.03 5.10
C ASN A 172 -19.38 15.45 4.72
N MET A 173 -19.26 16.41 5.63
CA MET A 173 -19.62 17.80 5.36
C MET A 173 -18.66 18.47 4.37
N ASN A 174 -17.37 18.17 4.41
CA ASN A 174 -16.40 18.62 3.41
C ASN A 174 -16.84 18.15 2.00
N SER A 175 -17.23 16.88 1.86
CA SER A 175 -17.75 16.37 0.61
C SER A 175 -19.04 17.07 0.17
N ASN A 176 -19.98 17.30 1.10
CA ASN A 176 -21.21 18.01 0.81
C ASN A 176 -20.96 19.46 0.37
N GLU A 177 -20.09 20.17 1.06
CA GLU A 177 -19.73 21.57 0.76
C GLU A 177 -19.02 21.70 -0.59
N VAL A 178 -18.03 20.84 -0.87
CA VAL A 178 -17.29 20.84 -2.13
C VAL A 178 -18.20 20.54 -3.31
N ILE A 179 -19.02 19.49 -3.20
CA ILE A 179 -19.97 19.10 -4.26
C ILE A 179 -21.02 20.21 -4.48
N ALA A 180 -21.60 20.76 -3.39
CA ALA A 180 -22.60 21.81 -3.51
C ALA A 180 -22.02 23.08 -4.14
N ASN A 181 -20.86 23.56 -3.69
CA ASN A 181 -20.25 24.77 -4.24
C ASN A 181 -19.79 24.57 -5.70
N ARG A 182 -19.26 23.40 -6.06
CA ARG A 182 -18.96 23.12 -7.46
C ARG A 182 -20.21 23.05 -8.34
N ALA A 183 -21.29 22.44 -7.86
CA ALA A 183 -22.59 22.42 -8.54
C ALA A 183 -23.18 23.83 -8.70
N ILE A 184 -23.05 24.69 -7.69
CA ILE A 184 -23.46 26.10 -7.75
C ILE A 184 -22.69 26.85 -8.84
N GLU A 185 -21.36 26.67 -8.92
CA GLU A 185 -20.53 27.28 -9.96
C GLU A 185 -20.90 26.79 -11.35
N LEU A 186 -21.14 25.47 -11.53
CA LEU A 186 -21.61 24.89 -12.80
C LEU A 186 -22.95 25.50 -13.25
N ALA A 187 -23.80 25.87 -12.32
CA ALA A 187 -25.07 26.57 -12.57
C ALA A 187 -24.91 28.08 -12.77
N GLY A 188 -23.68 28.64 -12.70
CA GLY A 188 -23.43 30.08 -12.81
C GLY A 188 -23.79 30.87 -11.55
N GLY A 189 -23.95 30.21 -10.39
CA GLY A 189 -24.28 30.82 -9.11
C GLY A 189 -23.06 31.33 -8.35
N VAL A 190 -23.31 31.86 -7.14
CA VAL A 190 -22.27 32.42 -6.26
C VAL A 190 -21.86 31.39 -5.21
N LEU A 191 -20.59 31.08 -5.08
CA LEU A 191 -20.04 30.16 -4.07
C LEU A 191 -20.50 30.56 -2.66
N GLY A 192 -20.92 29.57 -1.87
CA GLY A 192 -21.42 29.79 -0.51
C GLY A 192 -22.87 30.23 -0.43
N SER A 193 -23.55 30.54 -1.55
CA SER A 193 -24.96 30.96 -1.57
C SER A 193 -25.95 29.86 -1.17
N LYS A 194 -25.53 28.59 -1.25
CA LYS A 194 -26.38 27.40 -1.06
C LYS A 194 -27.56 27.31 -2.05
N ALA A 195 -27.47 28.04 -3.15
CA ALA A 195 -28.48 28.03 -4.22
C ALA A 195 -27.81 27.99 -5.61
N PRO A 196 -28.26 27.13 -6.55
CA PRO A 196 -29.44 26.27 -6.44
C PRO A 196 -29.22 24.97 -5.63
N VAL A 197 -27.97 24.61 -5.27
CA VAL A 197 -27.66 23.35 -4.57
C VAL A 197 -27.29 23.62 -3.10
N HIS A 198 -28.03 22.99 -2.18
CA HIS A 198 -27.77 23.08 -0.74
C HIS A 198 -26.99 21.84 -0.25
N PRO A 199 -25.89 22.00 0.54
CA PRO A 199 -25.06 20.87 0.97
C PRO A 199 -25.79 19.86 1.85
N ASN A 200 -26.70 20.30 2.74
CA ASN A 200 -27.45 19.39 3.61
C ASN A 200 -28.75 18.89 2.96
N ASP A 201 -29.52 19.77 2.34
CA ASP A 201 -30.87 19.41 1.89
C ASP A 201 -30.84 18.61 0.58
N HIS A 202 -29.83 18.88 -0.29
CA HIS A 202 -29.71 18.22 -1.58
C HIS A 202 -28.58 17.15 -1.60
N VAL A 203 -27.32 17.53 -1.35
CA VAL A 203 -26.18 16.61 -1.42
C VAL A 203 -26.26 15.52 -0.35
N ASN A 204 -26.75 15.88 0.86
CA ASN A 204 -26.89 14.95 1.99
C ASN A 204 -28.33 14.40 2.14
N CYS A 205 -29.21 14.58 1.15
CA CYS A 205 -30.58 14.10 1.17
C CYS A 205 -30.64 12.59 1.46
N SER A 206 -31.51 12.17 2.38
CA SER A 206 -31.70 10.77 2.83
C SER A 206 -30.46 10.13 3.50
N GLN A 207 -29.55 10.93 4.05
CA GLN A 207 -28.28 10.44 4.59
C GLN A 207 -27.97 11.04 5.97
N SER A 208 -27.08 10.38 6.69
CA SER A 208 -26.38 10.90 7.87
C SER A 208 -24.88 10.67 7.69
N SER A 209 -24.04 11.46 8.39
CA SER A 209 -22.61 11.13 8.49
C SER A 209 -22.37 9.74 9.07
N ASN A 210 -23.30 9.26 9.89
CA ASN A 210 -23.18 7.99 10.60
C ASN A 210 -23.28 6.77 9.67
N ASP A 211 -24.06 6.85 8.58
CA ASP A 211 -24.16 5.80 7.57
C ASP A 211 -23.29 6.05 6.33
N THR A 212 -23.03 7.32 5.96
CA THR A 212 -22.19 7.65 4.80
C THR A 212 -20.73 7.32 5.02
N PHE A 213 -20.18 7.68 6.19
CA PHE A 213 -18.73 7.47 6.42
C PHE A 213 -18.37 5.98 6.45
N PRO A 214 -19.05 5.07 7.17
CA PRO A 214 -18.76 3.64 7.09
C PRO A 214 -19.00 3.06 5.68
N THR A 215 -19.97 3.56 4.94
CA THR A 215 -20.15 3.18 3.53
C THR A 215 -18.93 3.58 2.69
N ALA A 216 -18.42 4.80 2.84
CA ALA A 216 -17.19 5.24 2.17
C ALA A 216 -15.97 4.42 2.61
N MET A 217 -15.89 4.02 3.89
CA MET A 217 -14.84 3.11 4.39
C MET A 217 -14.85 1.79 3.64
N HIS A 218 -16.02 1.17 3.50
CA HIS A 218 -16.19 -0.12 2.83
C HIS A 218 -15.86 -0.02 1.33
N ILE A 219 -16.38 0.98 0.64
CA ILE A 219 -16.07 1.20 -0.79
C ILE A 219 -14.55 1.35 -0.98
N ALA A 220 -13.90 2.23 -0.21
CA ALA A 220 -12.47 2.48 -0.34
C ALA A 220 -11.62 1.23 0.00
N ALA A 221 -12.03 0.46 1.02
CA ALA A 221 -11.35 -0.76 1.42
C ALA A 221 -11.43 -1.83 0.33
N VAL A 222 -12.63 -2.09 -0.20
CA VAL A 222 -12.83 -3.11 -1.26
C VAL A 222 -12.09 -2.71 -2.54
N GLU A 223 -12.18 -1.45 -3.00
CA GLU A 223 -11.41 -0.97 -4.16
C GLU A 223 -9.89 -1.16 -3.95
N ALA A 224 -9.36 -0.79 -2.80
CA ALA A 224 -7.92 -0.93 -2.52
C ALA A 224 -7.47 -2.39 -2.44
N ILE A 225 -8.24 -3.25 -1.78
CA ILE A 225 -7.93 -4.68 -1.68
C ILE A 225 -8.00 -5.34 -3.06
N THR A 226 -9.10 -5.15 -3.78
CA THR A 226 -9.37 -5.85 -5.05
C THR A 226 -8.47 -5.36 -6.19
N HIS A 227 -8.25 -4.04 -6.30
CA HIS A 227 -7.54 -3.47 -7.46
C HIS A 227 -6.05 -3.22 -7.21
N GLN A 228 -5.57 -3.26 -5.95
CA GLN A 228 -4.16 -2.98 -5.65
C GLN A 228 -3.48 -4.13 -4.90
N LEU A 229 -4.03 -4.58 -3.76
CA LEU A 229 -3.35 -5.54 -2.90
C LEU A 229 -3.34 -6.94 -3.51
N ILE A 230 -4.50 -7.50 -3.85
CA ILE A 230 -4.61 -8.87 -4.41
C ILE A 230 -3.77 -9.03 -5.69
N PRO A 231 -3.84 -8.12 -6.69
CA PRO A 231 -3.00 -8.24 -7.89
C PRO A 231 -1.50 -8.20 -7.60
N SER A 232 -1.08 -7.38 -6.63
CA SER A 232 0.33 -7.26 -6.24
C SER A 232 0.84 -8.54 -5.56
N LEU A 233 0.01 -9.14 -4.69
CA LEU A 233 0.30 -10.42 -4.04
C LEU A 233 0.33 -11.57 -5.01
N THR A 234 -0.65 -11.66 -5.93
CA THR A 234 -0.72 -12.69 -6.96
C THR A 234 0.52 -12.65 -7.86
N SER A 235 0.97 -11.44 -8.22
CA SER A 235 2.19 -11.28 -9.02
C SER A 235 3.45 -11.71 -8.24
N LEU A 236 3.55 -11.42 -6.94
CA LEU A 236 4.66 -11.88 -6.11
C LEU A 236 4.62 -13.40 -5.91
N HIS A 237 3.44 -13.96 -5.62
CA HIS A 237 3.23 -15.40 -5.50
C HIS A 237 3.70 -16.13 -6.77
N SER A 238 3.26 -15.67 -7.95
CA SER A 238 3.65 -16.28 -9.23
C SER A 238 5.17 -16.28 -9.44
N ALA A 239 5.84 -15.17 -9.14
CA ALA A 239 7.29 -15.09 -9.29
C ALA A 239 8.05 -16.03 -8.32
N ILE A 240 7.58 -16.18 -7.09
CA ILE A 240 8.16 -17.14 -6.13
C ILE A 240 7.89 -18.58 -6.57
N GLN A 241 6.69 -18.86 -7.08
CA GLN A 241 6.36 -20.19 -7.62
C GLN A 241 7.21 -20.55 -8.84
N GLU A 242 7.50 -19.58 -9.73
CA GLU A 242 8.44 -19.76 -10.85
C GLU A 242 9.83 -20.15 -10.33
N LYS A 243 10.33 -19.46 -9.30
CA LYS A 243 11.61 -19.79 -8.64
C LYS A 243 11.57 -21.17 -7.97
N ALA A 244 10.48 -21.52 -7.31
CA ALA A 244 10.33 -22.85 -6.73
C ALA A 244 10.43 -23.97 -7.77
N ASN A 245 9.84 -23.75 -8.95
CA ASN A 245 9.94 -24.69 -10.07
C ASN A 245 11.36 -24.75 -10.67
N GLU A 246 11.99 -23.58 -10.88
CA GLU A 246 13.37 -23.44 -11.38
C GLU A 246 14.37 -24.20 -10.48
N TRP A 247 14.20 -24.09 -9.16
CA TRP A 247 15.11 -24.67 -8.17
C TRP A 247 14.69 -26.05 -7.66
N SER A 248 13.75 -26.71 -8.32
CA SER A 248 13.16 -27.99 -7.87
C SER A 248 14.14 -29.13 -7.71
N THR A 249 15.27 -29.10 -8.44
CA THR A 249 16.31 -30.13 -8.42
C THR A 249 17.56 -29.72 -7.61
N ILE A 250 17.64 -28.50 -7.11
CA ILE A 250 18.80 -28.01 -6.37
C ILE A 250 18.70 -28.48 -4.91
N VAL A 251 19.44 -29.54 -4.59
CA VAL A 251 19.46 -30.12 -3.23
C VAL A 251 20.38 -29.30 -2.33
N LYS A 252 19.87 -28.91 -1.18
CA LYS A 252 20.58 -28.12 -0.16
C LYS A 252 20.38 -28.71 1.23
N ILE A 253 21.16 -28.27 2.21
CA ILE A 253 20.87 -28.57 3.61
C ILE A 253 19.65 -27.76 4.07
N GLY A 254 18.76 -28.40 4.83
CA GLY A 254 17.76 -27.70 5.62
C GLY A 254 18.37 -27.10 6.88
N ARG A 255 17.68 -26.11 7.48
CA ARG A 255 18.07 -25.56 8.78
C ARG A 255 16.84 -25.47 9.69
N THR A 256 16.99 -26.02 10.89
CA THR A 256 16.03 -25.86 11.99
C THR A 256 16.76 -25.24 13.17
N HIS A 257 16.17 -24.28 13.87
CA HIS A 257 16.85 -23.49 14.90
C HIS A 257 18.10 -22.74 14.40
N LEU A 258 18.20 -22.46 13.09
CA LEU A 258 19.40 -22.00 12.38
C LEU A 258 20.57 -23.01 12.40
N MET A 259 20.33 -24.25 12.83
CA MET A 259 21.32 -25.33 12.83
C MET A 259 21.07 -26.24 11.65
N ASP A 260 22.16 -26.90 11.18
CA ASP A 260 22.11 -27.84 10.08
C ASP A 260 21.09 -28.96 10.34
N ALA A 261 20.30 -29.28 9.31
CA ALA A 261 19.32 -30.33 9.34
C ALA A 261 19.44 -31.23 8.09
N VAL A 262 18.50 -32.13 7.90
CA VAL A 262 18.48 -33.03 6.73
C VAL A 262 18.22 -32.25 5.44
N PRO A 263 18.60 -32.81 4.27
CA PRO A 263 18.41 -32.17 2.98
C PRO A 263 16.95 -31.90 2.61
N LEU A 264 16.75 -30.87 1.83
CA LEU A 264 15.56 -30.57 1.03
C LEU A 264 16.02 -29.93 -0.28
N THR A 265 15.12 -29.66 -1.21
CA THR A 265 15.48 -28.85 -2.38
C THR A 265 15.22 -27.36 -2.08
N LEU A 266 15.98 -26.47 -2.71
CA LEU A 266 15.72 -25.02 -2.67
C LEU A 266 14.32 -24.72 -3.23
N GLY A 267 13.85 -25.48 -4.21
CA GLY A 267 12.48 -25.40 -4.71
C GLY A 267 11.42 -25.73 -3.67
N GLN A 268 11.65 -26.73 -2.80
CA GLN A 268 10.74 -27.03 -1.68
C GLN A 268 10.70 -25.89 -0.67
N GLU A 269 11.82 -25.26 -0.37
CA GLU A 269 11.91 -24.10 0.52
C GLU A 269 11.13 -22.91 -0.06
N ALA A 270 11.37 -22.56 -1.33
CA ALA A 270 10.64 -21.49 -2.02
C ALA A 270 9.13 -21.84 -2.21
N GLY A 271 8.79 -23.09 -2.43
CA GLY A 271 7.42 -23.59 -2.48
C GLY A 271 6.66 -23.35 -1.16
N GLY A 272 7.36 -23.47 -0.03
CA GLY A 272 6.82 -23.10 1.28
C GLY A 272 6.45 -21.60 1.36
N TRP A 273 7.28 -20.70 0.79
CA TRP A 273 6.97 -19.27 0.72
C TRP A 273 5.76 -18.99 -0.17
N ALA A 274 5.69 -19.63 -1.36
CA ALA A 274 4.55 -19.50 -2.25
C ALA A 274 3.25 -19.94 -1.58
N SER A 275 3.24 -21.07 -0.88
CA SER A 275 2.07 -21.59 -0.15
C SER A 275 1.60 -20.63 0.96
N GLN A 276 2.51 -19.93 1.65
CA GLN A 276 2.14 -18.92 2.65
C GLN A 276 1.43 -17.71 2.01
N LEU A 277 1.84 -17.30 0.81
CA LEU A 277 1.20 -16.20 0.07
C LEU A 277 -0.16 -16.62 -0.48
N ASP A 278 -0.29 -17.80 -1.05
CA ASP A 278 -1.56 -18.35 -1.53
C ASP A 278 -2.61 -18.39 -0.40
N SER A 279 -2.23 -18.93 0.75
CA SER A 279 -3.09 -18.95 1.93
C SER A 279 -3.43 -17.54 2.44
N SER A 280 -2.54 -16.56 2.27
CA SER A 280 -2.78 -15.17 2.68
C SER A 280 -3.72 -14.44 1.72
N ILE A 281 -3.61 -14.70 0.41
CA ILE A 281 -4.57 -14.21 -0.60
C ILE A 281 -5.97 -14.72 -0.26
N SER A 282 -6.11 -16.03 -0.05
CA SER A 282 -7.40 -16.63 0.30
C SER A 282 -8.01 -16.06 1.58
N ARG A 283 -7.20 -15.77 2.61
CA ARG A 283 -7.68 -15.11 3.85
C ARG A 283 -8.16 -13.69 3.61
N ILE A 284 -7.47 -12.92 2.77
CA ILE A 284 -7.87 -11.55 2.42
C ILE A 284 -9.17 -11.57 1.62
N GLU A 285 -9.29 -12.43 0.62
CA GLU A 285 -10.50 -12.61 -0.19
C GLU A 285 -11.70 -13.00 0.68
N ALA A 286 -11.50 -13.85 1.68
CA ALA A 286 -12.55 -14.26 2.62
C ALA A 286 -13.10 -13.11 3.48
N THR A 287 -12.43 -11.96 3.55
CA THR A 287 -12.93 -10.77 4.26
C THR A 287 -13.80 -9.85 3.38
N LEU A 288 -13.79 -10.04 2.06
CA LEU A 288 -14.52 -9.16 1.13
C LEU A 288 -16.04 -9.23 1.29
N PRO A 289 -16.70 -10.38 1.52
CA PRO A 289 -18.15 -10.44 1.65
C PRO A 289 -18.71 -9.47 2.70
N ASP A 290 -18.09 -9.39 3.88
CA ASP A 290 -18.55 -8.50 4.96
C ASP A 290 -18.30 -7.02 4.62
N LEU A 291 -17.21 -6.71 3.88
CA LEU A 291 -16.91 -5.35 3.41
C LEU A 291 -17.84 -4.90 2.27
N LEU A 292 -18.47 -5.83 1.55
CA LEU A 292 -19.43 -5.52 0.48
C LEU A 292 -20.79 -5.07 1.00
N GLU A 293 -21.08 -5.24 2.29
CA GLU A 293 -22.30 -4.81 2.95
C GLU A 293 -22.23 -3.33 3.34
N LEU A 294 -23.14 -2.51 2.83
CA LEU A 294 -23.13 -1.05 3.01
C LEU A 294 -24.10 -0.59 4.10
N ALA A 295 -23.64 0.31 4.96
CA ALA A 295 -24.41 0.95 6.02
C ALA A 295 -25.44 1.94 5.50
N LEU A 296 -25.28 2.47 4.30
CA LEU A 296 -26.09 3.55 3.72
C LEU A 296 -27.58 3.21 3.72
N GLY A 297 -28.40 4.18 4.13
CA GLY A 297 -29.82 3.99 4.38
C GLY A 297 -30.17 3.74 5.85
N GLY A 298 -29.16 3.53 6.74
CA GLY A 298 -29.38 3.44 8.18
C GLY A 298 -29.61 4.79 8.86
N THR A 299 -29.16 5.86 8.23
CA THR A 299 -29.19 7.24 8.74
C THR A 299 -28.51 7.39 10.10
N ALA A 300 -29.16 8.02 11.08
CA ALA A 300 -28.54 8.44 12.33
C ALA A 300 -28.15 7.28 13.26
N VAL A 301 -29.01 6.26 13.37
CA VAL A 301 -28.87 5.16 14.35
C VAL A 301 -29.12 3.76 13.76
N GLY A 302 -29.49 3.66 12.49
CA GLY A 302 -29.79 2.37 11.83
C GLY A 302 -31.26 2.17 11.43
N THR A 303 -32.17 3.06 11.83
CA THR A 303 -33.63 2.92 11.59
C THR A 303 -34.04 3.39 10.20
N GLY A 304 -33.20 4.11 9.45
CA GLY A 304 -33.57 4.67 8.15
C GLY A 304 -34.54 5.86 8.24
N LEU A 305 -34.58 6.57 9.38
CA LEU A 305 -35.45 7.72 9.55
C LEU A 305 -35.21 8.78 8.45
N ASN A 306 -36.26 9.29 7.86
CA ASN A 306 -36.28 10.28 6.77
C ASN A 306 -35.79 9.76 5.40
N THR A 307 -35.63 8.44 5.21
CA THR A 307 -35.38 7.85 3.89
C THR A 307 -36.64 7.30 3.24
N HIS A 308 -36.56 7.06 1.93
CA HIS A 308 -37.56 6.24 1.24
C HIS A 308 -37.30 4.75 1.54
N PRO A 309 -38.29 3.87 1.69
CA PRO A 309 -38.07 2.43 1.98
C PRO A 309 -37.13 1.72 0.99
N GLU A 310 -37.16 2.10 -0.27
CA GLU A 310 -36.30 1.51 -1.31
C GLU A 310 -34.91 2.16 -1.44
N PHE A 311 -34.61 3.20 -0.66
CA PHE A 311 -33.37 3.98 -0.84
C PHE A 311 -32.13 3.12 -0.64
N ALA A 312 -32.08 2.35 0.45
CA ALA A 312 -30.90 1.57 0.82
C ALA A 312 -30.51 0.55 -0.25
N GLU A 313 -31.48 -0.19 -0.79
CA GLU A 313 -31.25 -1.21 -1.81
C GLU A 313 -30.83 -0.58 -3.15
N ARG A 314 -31.55 0.47 -3.57
CA ARG A 314 -31.28 1.12 -4.87
C ARG A 314 -29.94 1.85 -4.89
N VAL A 315 -29.57 2.52 -3.79
CA VAL A 315 -28.27 3.21 -3.72
C VAL A 315 -27.10 2.23 -3.70
N ALA A 316 -27.23 1.10 -3.00
CA ALA A 316 -26.22 0.04 -3.02
C ALA A 316 -26.04 -0.56 -4.42
N ALA A 317 -27.15 -0.81 -5.13
CA ALA A 317 -27.10 -1.30 -6.52
C ALA A 317 -26.40 -0.29 -7.47
N ARG A 318 -26.61 1.03 -7.29
CA ARG A 318 -25.91 2.05 -8.07
C ARG A 318 -24.42 2.12 -7.76
N ILE A 319 -24.04 1.99 -6.49
CA ILE A 319 -22.64 1.91 -6.07
C ILE A 319 -21.98 0.67 -6.70
N ALA A 320 -22.66 -0.48 -6.67
CA ALA A 320 -22.18 -1.70 -7.32
C ALA A 320 -21.96 -1.51 -8.83
N ALA A 321 -22.91 -0.92 -9.52
CA ALA A 321 -22.80 -0.64 -10.96
C ALA A 321 -21.67 0.36 -11.29
N LYS A 322 -21.46 1.38 -10.44
CA LYS A 322 -20.41 2.40 -10.65
C LYS A 322 -19.00 1.87 -10.43
N THR A 323 -18.84 0.91 -9.50
CA THR A 323 -17.53 0.36 -9.11
C THR A 323 -17.20 -0.96 -9.79
N ASP A 324 -18.15 -1.60 -10.44
CA ASP A 324 -18.09 -2.99 -10.94
C ASP A 324 -17.72 -3.99 -9.80
N LEU A 325 -18.22 -3.72 -8.58
CA LEU A 325 -18.02 -4.53 -7.39
C LEU A 325 -19.38 -4.86 -6.77
N PRO A 326 -19.62 -6.08 -6.27
CA PRO A 326 -20.96 -6.55 -5.91
C PRO A 326 -21.43 -6.05 -4.54
N PHE A 327 -21.41 -4.74 -4.33
CA PHE A 327 -21.92 -4.11 -3.11
C PHE A 327 -23.41 -4.34 -2.94
N VAL A 328 -23.81 -4.58 -1.70
CA VAL A 328 -25.21 -4.79 -1.30
C VAL A 328 -25.57 -3.94 -0.09
N SER A 329 -26.87 -3.74 0.13
CA SER A 329 -27.36 -3.11 1.36
C SER A 329 -27.19 -4.07 2.54
N ALA A 330 -26.52 -3.64 3.62
CA ALA A 330 -26.33 -4.48 4.80
C ALA A 330 -27.66 -4.90 5.40
N PRO A 331 -27.80 -6.17 5.81
CA PRO A 331 -29.03 -6.67 6.40
C PRO A 331 -29.31 -6.08 7.79
N ASN A 332 -28.27 -5.63 8.49
CA ASN A 332 -28.38 -5.00 9.81
C ASN A 332 -27.61 -3.67 9.83
N LYS A 333 -28.35 -2.56 9.69
CA LYS A 333 -27.77 -1.21 9.71
C LYS A 333 -27.25 -0.79 11.09
N PHE A 334 -27.81 -1.34 12.18
CA PHE A 334 -27.38 -1.02 13.54
C PHE A 334 -25.95 -1.52 13.80
N ALA A 335 -25.67 -2.76 13.39
CA ALA A 335 -24.32 -3.31 13.48
C ALA A 335 -23.31 -2.50 12.65
N GLN A 336 -23.68 -2.12 11.42
CA GLN A 336 -22.80 -1.39 10.50
C GLN A 336 -22.47 0.05 10.94
N LEU A 337 -23.27 0.65 11.81
CA LEU A 337 -22.99 1.97 12.38
C LEU A 337 -22.18 1.89 13.67
N ALA A 338 -22.46 0.88 14.49
CA ALA A 338 -21.93 0.74 15.85
C ALA A 338 -20.62 -0.06 15.93
N ALA A 339 -20.38 -0.93 14.95
CA ALA A 339 -19.22 -1.79 14.88
C ALA A 339 -18.59 -1.77 13.49
N HIS A 340 -17.29 -2.02 13.40
CA HIS A 340 -16.55 -2.10 12.13
C HIS A 340 -15.75 -3.40 12.06
N ASP A 341 -16.41 -4.51 12.39
CA ASP A 341 -15.79 -5.85 12.46
C ASP A 341 -15.20 -6.27 11.11
N ALA A 342 -15.85 -5.91 9.99
CA ALA A 342 -15.33 -6.15 8.65
C ALA A 342 -13.97 -5.47 8.41
N ILE A 343 -13.80 -4.23 8.86
CA ILE A 343 -12.53 -3.48 8.80
C ILE A 343 -11.47 -4.13 9.69
N VAL A 344 -11.85 -4.57 10.90
CA VAL A 344 -10.94 -5.28 11.83
C VAL A 344 -10.51 -6.61 11.24
N ALA A 345 -11.44 -7.40 10.67
CA ALA A 345 -11.16 -8.68 10.03
C ALA A 345 -10.19 -8.54 8.85
N ALA A 346 -10.44 -7.58 7.95
CA ALA A 346 -9.56 -7.29 6.82
C ALA A 346 -8.15 -6.86 7.28
N SER A 347 -8.07 -6.00 8.29
CA SER A 347 -6.81 -5.61 8.93
C SER A 347 -6.09 -6.81 9.56
N GLY A 348 -6.82 -7.75 10.18
CA GLY A 348 -6.29 -8.99 10.74
C GLY A 348 -5.71 -9.93 9.68
N ALA A 349 -6.37 -10.04 8.52
CA ALA A 349 -5.86 -10.80 7.39
C ALA A 349 -4.55 -10.19 6.84
N MET A 350 -4.49 -8.86 6.71
CA MET A 350 -3.27 -8.13 6.31
C MET A 350 -2.15 -8.29 7.36
N ASN A 351 -2.47 -8.32 8.64
CA ASN A 351 -1.50 -8.59 9.71
C ASN A 351 -0.90 -9.99 9.61
N THR A 352 -1.71 -11.00 9.28
CA THR A 352 -1.24 -12.37 9.03
C THR A 352 -0.34 -12.42 7.78
N LEU A 353 -0.71 -11.71 6.71
CA LEU A 353 0.15 -11.55 5.54
C LEU A 353 1.50 -10.91 5.91
N ALA A 354 1.50 -9.85 6.72
CA ALA A 354 2.72 -9.20 7.17
C ALA A 354 3.64 -10.16 7.95
N ALA A 355 3.08 -11.06 8.76
CA ALA A 355 3.86 -12.09 9.44
C ALA A 355 4.51 -13.08 8.46
N SER A 356 3.78 -13.51 7.42
CA SER A 356 4.30 -14.37 6.35
C SER A 356 5.41 -13.68 5.55
N LEU A 357 5.18 -12.44 5.12
CA LEU A 357 6.16 -11.64 4.37
C LEU A 357 7.43 -11.35 5.19
N MET A 358 7.29 -11.10 6.50
CA MET A 358 8.42 -10.94 7.42
C MET A 358 9.32 -12.18 7.43
N LYS A 359 8.72 -13.37 7.51
CA LYS A 359 9.45 -14.65 7.46
C LYS A 359 10.15 -14.83 6.12
N ILE A 360 9.46 -14.63 5.01
CA ILE A 360 10.02 -14.79 3.66
C ILE A 360 11.20 -13.83 3.44
N ALA A 361 11.01 -12.55 3.78
CA ALA A 361 12.06 -11.54 3.66
C ALA A 361 13.30 -11.88 4.50
N ASN A 362 13.11 -12.39 5.72
CA ASN A 362 14.23 -12.80 6.58
C ASN A 362 14.95 -14.05 6.04
N ASP A 363 14.24 -15.04 5.50
CA ASP A 363 14.87 -16.19 4.86
C ASP A 363 15.75 -15.74 3.68
N VAL A 364 15.23 -14.90 2.80
CA VAL A 364 16.01 -14.33 1.68
C VAL A 364 17.26 -13.58 2.18
N ARG A 365 17.14 -12.80 3.28
CA ARG A 365 18.29 -12.10 3.89
C ARG A 365 19.34 -13.08 4.42
N TRP A 366 18.92 -14.14 5.11
CA TRP A 366 19.85 -15.14 5.64
C TRP A 366 20.52 -15.91 4.53
N LEU A 367 19.77 -16.43 3.56
CA LEU A 367 20.29 -17.20 2.44
C LEU A 367 21.23 -16.37 1.56
N GLY A 368 20.96 -15.07 1.39
CA GLY A 368 21.80 -14.13 0.65
C GLY A 368 22.91 -13.49 1.47
N SER A 369 23.12 -13.88 2.74
CA SER A 369 24.17 -13.30 3.59
C SER A 369 25.57 -13.71 3.14
N GLY A 370 26.51 -12.79 3.22
CA GLY A 370 27.92 -13.04 2.86
C GLY A 370 28.51 -11.90 2.04
N PRO A 371 29.17 -12.18 0.88
CA PRO A 371 29.13 -13.44 0.08
C PRO A 371 30.06 -14.57 0.56
N ARG A 372 31.07 -14.30 1.37
CA ARG A 372 32.06 -15.32 1.78
C ARG A 372 32.00 -15.73 3.25
N CYS A 373 31.46 -14.86 4.11
CA CYS A 373 31.42 -15.05 5.57
C CYS A 373 29.98 -15.22 6.09
N GLY A 374 29.02 -15.52 5.23
CA GLY A 374 27.64 -15.85 5.53
C GLY A 374 27.21 -17.13 4.84
N PHE A 375 25.90 -17.35 4.68
CA PHE A 375 25.42 -18.55 4.01
C PHE A 375 25.70 -18.52 2.51
N GLY A 376 25.44 -17.41 1.84
CA GLY A 376 25.77 -17.22 0.43
C GLY A 376 25.06 -18.18 -0.54
N GLU A 377 23.97 -18.80 -0.14
CA GLU A 377 23.21 -19.75 -0.96
C GLU A 377 22.39 -19.07 -2.04
N LEU A 378 22.03 -17.77 -1.84
CA LEU A 378 21.36 -16.96 -2.82
C LEU A 378 22.18 -15.73 -3.19
N SER A 379 22.22 -15.40 -4.48
CA SER A 379 22.80 -14.17 -5.00
C SER A 379 21.71 -13.13 -5.18
N LEU A 380 21.85 -11.98 -4.49
CA LEU A 380 20.89 -10.88 -4.53
C LEU A 380 21.18 -9.95 -5.71
N PRO A 381 20.18 -9.41 -6.40
CA PRO A 381 20.39 -8.40 -7.45
C PRO A 381 20.99 -7.11 -6.87
N ALA A 382 21.97 -6.55 -7.55
CA ALA A 382 22.60 -5.28 -7.18
C ALA A 382 21.80 -4.11 -7.73
N ASN A 383 20.91 -3.53 -6.92
CA ASN A 383 20.05 -2.42 -7.32
C ASN A 383 20.67 -1.05 -7.09
N GLU A 384 21.49 -0.90 -6.03
CA GLU A 384 22.16 0.33 -5.63
C GLU A 384 23.50 0.05 -4.95
N PRO A 385 24.40 1.04 -4.84
CA PRO A 385 25.64 0.89 -4.06
C PRO A 385 25.29 0.61 -2.58
N GLY A 386 25.69 -0.57 -2.08
CA GLY A 386 25.33 -1.02 -0.73
C GLY A 386 26.12 -0.36 0.40
N SER A 387 27.18 0.42 0.09
CA SER A 387 28.02 1.08 1.10
C SER A 387 28.78 2.26 0.50
N SER A 388 28.92 3.33 1.29
CA SER A 388 29.73 4.51 0.92
C SER A 388 31.23 4.27 1.04
N ILE A 389 31.68 3.22 1.79
CA ILE A 389 33.09 2.96 2.09
C ILE A 389 33.55 1.54 1.72
N MET A 390 32.65 0.64 1.36
CA MET A 390 32.95 -0.75 0.99
C MET A 390 32.48 -1.03 -0.45
N PRO A 391 33.33 -0.83 -1.46
CA PRO A 391 32.95 -1.05 -2.87
C PRO A 391 32.51 -2.49 -3.12
N GLY A 392 31.47 -2.67 -3.90
CA GLY A 392 30.96 -4.00 -4.28
C GLY A 392 30.09 -4.70 -3.22
N LYS A 393 29.81 -4.06 -2.08
CA LYS A 393 28.90 -4.60 -1.06
C LYS A 393 27.45 -4.47 -1.53
N VAL A 394 26.81 -5.61 -1.75
CA VAL A 394 25.36 -5.69 -2.07
C VAL A 394 24.60 -6.03 -0.79
N ASN A 395 23.62 -5.20 -0.43
CA ASN A 395 22.78 -5.40 0.75
C ASN A 395 21.38 -5.94 0.35
N PRO A 396 20.69 -6.65 1.25
CA PRO A 396 19.35 -7.16 1.02
C PRO A 396 18.26 -6.06 1.20
N THR A 397 18.45 -4.89 0.57
CA THR A 397 17.71 -3.65 0.84
C THR A 397 16.20 -3.78 0.60
N GLN A 398 15.79 -4.56 -0.41
CA GLN A 398 14.38 -4.81 -0.67
C GLN A 398 13.73 -5.66 0.43
N ALA A 399 14.44 -6.64 0.96
CA ALA A 399 13.96 -7.44 2.09
C ALA A 399 13.92 -6.60 3.38
N GLU A 400 14.89 -5.69 3.58
CA GLU A 400 14.88 -4.76 4.71
C GLU A 400 13.67 -3.81 4.65
N ALA A 401 13.39 -3.22 3.49
CA ALA A 401 12.22 -2.38 3.28
C ALA A 401 10.92 -3.14 3.56
N LEU A 402 10.81 -4.37 3.05
CA LEU A 402 9.64 -5.21 3.26
C LEU A 402 9.43 -5.54 4.75
N THR A 403 10.50 -5.85 5.51
CA THR A 403 10.37 -6.10 6.95
C THR A 403 9.92 -4.87 7.73
N MET A 404 10.38 -3.66 7.36
CA MET A 404 9.88 -2.40 7.97
C MET A 404 8.41 -2.18 7.66
N VAL A 405 7.96 -2.43 6.43
CA VAL A 405 6.54 -2.38 6.05
C VAL A 405 5.71 -3.35 6.90
N CYS A 406 6.18 -4.59 7.09
CA CYS A 406 5.50 -5.56 7.94
C CYS A 406 5.33 -5.05 9.38
N CYS A 407 6.36 -4.47 9.97
CA CYS A 407 6.27 -3.87 11.32
C CYS A 407 5.20 -2.76 11.37
N GLN A 408 5.17 -1.87 10.35
CA GLN A 408 4.18 -0.79 10.30
C GLN A 408 2.75 -1.33 10.18
N VAL A 409 2.54 -2.36 9.36
CA VAL A 409 1.21 -3.01 9.22
C VAL A 409 0.73 -3.62 10.54
N MET A 410 1.63 -4.27 11.28
CA MET A 410 1.30 -4.82 12.61
C MET A 410 0.90 -3.72 13.59
N GLY A 411 1.60 -2.57 13.58
CA GLY A 411 1.24 -1.40 14.39
C GLY A 411 -0.11 -0.81 13.98
N ASN A 412 -0.37 -0.67 12.69
CA ASN A 412 -1.65 -0.20 12.16
C ASN A 412 -2.80 -1.13 12.57
N HIS A 413 -2.59 -2.46 12.50
CA HIS A 413 -3.60 -3.44 12.92
C HIS A 413 -3.96 -3.29 14.40
N MET A 414 -3.00 -3.06 15.26
CA MET A 414 -3.27 -2.81 16.69
C MET A 414 -4.19 -1.60 16.88
N ALA A 415 -3.90 -0.49 16.19
CA ALA A 415 -4.74 0.71 16.24
C ALA A 415 -6.17 0.44 15.71
N VAL A 416 -6.30 -0.30 14.60
CA VAL A 416 -7.60 -0.69 14.03
C VAL A 416 -8.39 -1.57 15.00
N THR A 417 -7.76 -2.56 15.64
CA THR A 417 -8.41 -3.47 16.58
C THR A 417 -8.91 -2.72 17.82
N ILE A 418 -8.09 -1.83 18.40
CA ILE A 418 -8.50 -1.01 19.54
C ILE A 418 -9.66 -0.09 19.13
N GLY A 419 -9.56 0.59 17.97
CA GLY A 419 -10.62 1.45 17.47
C GLY A 419 -11.93 0.70 17.24
N GLY A 420 -11.86 -0.52 16.67
CA GLY A 420 -13.02 -1.37 16.44
C GLY A 420 -13.72 -1.81 17.72
N SER A 421 -12.97 -2.00 18.82
CA SER A 421 -13.52 -2.38 20.13
C SER A 421 -14.23 -1.25 20.89
N GLN A 422 -14.24 -0.02 20.38
CA GLN A 422 -14.74 1.18 21.07
C GLN A 422 -16.12 1.65 20.59
N GLY A 423 -16.90 0.81 19.92
CA GLY A 423 -18.29 1.11 19.60
C GLY A 423 -19.15 1.19 20.87
N ASN A 424 -19.94 2.28 21.00
CA ASN A 424 -20.83 2.46 22.15
C ASN A 424 -22.24 2.69 21.65
N PHE A 425 -23.17 1.84 22.07
CA PHE A 425 -24.56 1.88 21.60
C PHE A 425 -24.64 1.84 20.08
N GLU A 426 -25.15 2.86 19.41
CA GLU A 426 -25.45 2.88 17.98
C GLU A 426 -24.34 3.49 17.12
N LEU A 427 -23.17 3.86 17.69
CA LEU A 427 -22.10 4.46 16.91
C LEU A 427 -20.69 4.14 17.42
N ASN A 428 -19.82 3.74 16.49
CA ASN A 428 -18.38 3.79 16.68
C ASN A 428 -17.83 5.16 16.25
N VAL A 429 -16.97 5.76 17.08
CA VAL A 429 -16.40 7.11 16.84
C VAL A 429 -14.88 7.09 16.67
N TYR A 430 -14.33 6.04 16.06
CA TYR A 430 -12.90 5.88 15.72
C TYR A 430 -12.66 5.70 14.21
N LYS A 431 -13.69 5.95 13.40
CA LYS A 431 -13.73 5.62 11.97
C LYS A 431 -12.59 6.25 11.14
N PRO A 432 -12.28 7.56 11.26
CA PRO A 432 -11.22 8.17 10.44
C PRO A 432 -9.85 7.52 10.65
N MET A 433 -9.48 7.25 11.90
CA MET A 433 -8.23 6.58 12.26
C MET A 433 -8.21 5.13 11.76
N MET A 434 -9.31 4.39 11.92
CA MET A 434 -9.39 2.98 11.50
C MET A 434 -9.16 2.85 9.99
N ILE A 435 -9.88 3.64 9.19
CA ILE A 435 -9.77 3.54 7.73
C ILE A 435 -8.45 4.08 7.19
N HIS A 436 -7.89 5.12 7.80
CA HIS A 436 -6.55 5.59 7.46
C HIS A 436 -5.52 4.46 7.61
N ASN A 437 -5.50 3.77 8.75
CA ASN A 437 -4.55 2.70 9.02
C ASN A 437 -4.77 1.49 8.10
N LEU A 438 -6.01 1.11 7.80
CA LEU A 438 -6.30 0.02 6.86
C LEU A 438 -5.79 0.33 5.45
N LEU A 439 -6.17 1.50 4.91
CA LEU A 439 -5.76 1.91 3.56
C LEU A 439 -4.25 2.14 3.46
N HIS A 440 -3.63 2.66 4.53
CA HIS A 440 -2.18 2.77 4.61
C HIS A 440 -1.53 1.39 4.52
N SER A 441 -1.98 0.42 5.33
CA SER A 441 -1.49 -0.95 5.29
C SER A 441 -1.66 -1.61 3.92
N CYS A 442 -2.84 -1.48 3.32
CA CYS A 442 -3.13 -2.00 2.00
C CYS A 442 -2.15 -1.45 0.94
N ARG A 443 -1.96 -0.13 0.91
CA ARG A 443 -1.07 0.55 -0.02
C ARG A 443 0.38 0.12 0.13
N ILE A 444 0.93 0.19 1.37
CA ILE A 444 2.36 -0.11 1.57
C ILE A 444 2.67 -1.61 1.37
N LEU A 445 1.72 -2.52 1.67
CA LEU A 445 1.85 -3.93 1.33
C LEU A 445 1.86 -4.14 -0.18
N ALA A 446 0.92 -3.55 -0.91
CA ALA A 446 0.87 -3.65 -2.37
C ALA A 446 2.15 -3.12 -3.03
N ASP A 447 2.60 -1.93 -2.60
CA ASP A 447 3.82 -1.29 -3.13
C ASP A 447 5.06 -2.12 -2.83
N SER A 448 5.22 -2.61 -1.59
CA SER A 448 6.37 -3.41 -1.19
C SER A 448 6.39 -4.78 -1.86
N CYS A 449 5.24 -5.44 -2.06
CA CYS A 449 5.16 -6.69 -2.82
C CYS A 449 5.58 -6.51 -4.28
N ARG A 450 5.16 -5.41 -4.93
CA ARG A 450 5.61 -5.09 -6.30
C ARG A 450 7.11 -4.81 -6.35
N ALA A 451 7.64 -4.03 -5.41
CA ALA A 451 9.07 -3.72 -5.32
C ALA A 451 9.90 -4.98 -5.06
N PHE A 452 9.51 -5.79 -4.07
CA PHE A 452 10.20 -7.04 -3.72
C PHE A 452 10.16 -8.04 -4.88
N ASN A 453 9.03 -8.17 -5.59
CA ASN A 453 8.93 -8.97 -6.79
C ASN A 453 9.94 -8.50 -7.87
N SER A 454 9.82 -7.24 -8.28
CA SER A 454 10.55 -6.73 -9.46
C SER A 454 12.04 -6.48 -9.21
N LYS A 455 12.42 -6.17 -7.96
CA LYS A 455 13.78 -5.74 -7.56
C LYS A 455 14.54 -6.78 -6.73
N CYS A 456 13.87 -7.85 -6.30
CA CYS A 456 14.51 -8.93 -5.56
C CYS A 456 14.21 -10.28 -6.20
N ILE A 457 12.98 -10.80 -6.11
CA ILE A 457 12.65 -12.19 -6.46
C ILE A 457 13.00 -12.53 -7.92
N LYS A 458 12.65 -11.67 -8.87
CA LYS A 458 12.93 -11.92 -10.30
C LYS A 458 14.42 -12.01 -10.63
N GLY A 459 15.26 -11.30 -9.90
CA GLY A 459 16.71 -11.30 -10.08
C GLY A 459 17.48 -12.16 -9.06
N LEU A 460 16.77 -12.94 -8.26
CA LEU A 460 17.37 -13.82 -7.27
C LEU A 460 17.90 -15.08 -7.96
N GLU A 461 19.15 -15.47 -7.68
CA GLU A 461 19.82 -16.62 -8.28
C GLU A 461 20.31 -17.57 -7.21
N ALA A 462 20.28 -18.86 -7.47
CA ALA A 462 20.90 -19.88 -6.61
C ALA A 462 22.44 -19.85 -6.80
N ASN A 463 23.17 -19.84 -5.70
CA ASN A 463 24.62 -20.04 -5.71
C ASN A 463 24.91 -21.53 -5.48
N GLU A 464 24.87 -22.29 -6.57
CA GLU A 464 25.00 -23.75 -6.51
C GLU A 464 26.32 -24.22 -5.92
N ASP A 465 27.42 -23.49 -6.14
CA ASP A 465 28.72 -23.82 -5.55
C ASP A 465 28.69 -23.72 -4.02
N ALA A 466 28.08 -22.65 -3.47
CA ALA A 466 27.95 -22.51 -2.03
C ALA A 466 27.01 -23.56 -1.43
N ILE A 467 25.89 -23.83 -2.12
CA ILE A 467 24.93 -24.86 -1.73
C ILE A 467 25.60 -26.24 -1.69
N ALA A 468 26.32 -26.61 -2.75
CA ALA A 468 27.02 -27.89 -2.83
C ALA A 468 28.09 -28.03 -1.74
N ASN A 469 28.87 -26.96 -1.50
CA ASN A 469 29.88 -26.97 -0.43
C ASN A 469 29.26 -27.14 0.97
N HIS A 470 28.14 -26.48 1.26
CA HIS A 470 27.42 -26.66 2.53
C HIS A 470 26.87 -28.07 2.66
N LEU A 471 26.31 -28.61 1.59
CA LEU A 471 25.76 -29.97 1.57
C LEU A 471 26.84 -31.02 1.82
N GLU A 472 27.99 -30.95 1.14
CA GLU A 472 29.10 -31.88 1.28
C GLU A 472 29.69 -31.88 2.71
N ASN A 473 29.75 -30.71 3.34
CA ASN A 473 30.28 -30.56 4.70
C ASN A 473 29.26 -30.85 5.80
N SER A 474 28.00 -31.10 5.49
CA SER A 474 26.96 -31.33 6.49
C SER A 474 27.11 -32.68 7.18
N LEU A 475 27.21 -32.66 8.51
CA LEU A 475 27.21 -33.87 9.33
C LEU A 475 25.83 -34.54 9.40
N MET A 476 24.77 -33.83 9.01
CA MET A 476 23.38 -34.36 9.11
C MET A 476 23.05 -35.37 8.00
N LEU A 477 23.86 -35.47 6.96
CA LEU A 477 23.77 -36.53 5.94
C LEU A 477 23.96 -37.91 6.55
N VAL A 478 24.57 -38.02 7.72
CA VAL A 478 24.72 -39.27 8.47
C VAL A 478 23.38 -39.98 8.73
N THR A 479 22.28 -39.22 8.73
CA THR A 479 20.92 -39.74 8.92
C THR A 479 20.56 -40.82 7.89
N ALA A 480 21.08 -40.72 6.66
CA ALA A 480 20.91 -41.74 5.61
C ALA A 480 21.45 -43.11 6.03
N LEU A 481 22.47 -43.12 6.87
CA LEU A 481 23.13 -44.36 7.32
C LEU A 481 22.36 -45.12 8.40
N ASN A 482 21.40 -44.48 9.07
CA ASN A 482 20.66 -45.10 10.18
C ASN A 482 20.02 -46.42 9.83
N ASN A 483 19.48 -46.56 8.60
CA ASN A 483 18.82 -47.76 8.13
C ASN A 483 19.78 -48.87 7.72
N HIS A 484 21.09 -48.59 7.57
CA HIS A 484 22.09 -49.53 7.09
C HIS A 484 23.02 -50.01 8.21
N ILE A 485 23.46 -49.12 9.10
CA ILE A 485 24.44 -49.41 10.15
C ILE A 485 23.94 -49.18 11.55
N GLY A 486 22.68 -48.70 11.70
CA GLY A 486 22.06 -48.35 12.97
C GLY A 486 22.48 -46.98 13.52
N TYR A 487 21.64 -46.43 14.37
CA TYR A 487 21.79 -45.07 14.94
C TYR A 487 23.14 -44.87 15.66
N ASP A 488 23.55 -45.87 16.49
CA ASP A 488 24.77 -45.73 17.30
C ASP A 488 26.04 -45.66 16.46
N SER A 489 26.10 -46.46 15.37
CA SER A 489 27.25 -46.43 14.45
C SER A 489 27.28 -45.13 13.65
N ALA A 490 26.13 -44.68 13.16
CA ALA A 490 25.97 -43.39 12.50
C ALA A 490 26.38 -42.21 13.44
N ALA A 491 25.96 -42.24 14.70
CA ALA A 491 26.33 -41.25 15.69
C ALA A 491 27.85 -41.24 15.98
N LYS A 492 28.53 -42.39 15.97
CA LYS A 492 30.01 -42.47 16.10
C LYS A 492 30.70 -41.79 14.93
N ILE A 493 30.20 -42.03 13.70
CA ILE A 493 30.78 -41.38 12.49
C ILE A 493 30.63 -39.84 12.61
N ALA A 494 29.46 -39.32 12.92
CA ALA A 494 29.20 -37.89 13.04
C ALA A 494 30.05 -37.24 14.16
N LYS A 495 30.11 -37.85 15.32
CA LYS A 495 30.94 -37.36 16.45
C LYS A 495 32.43 -37.32 16.13
N ASN A 496 32.97 -38.39 15.51
CA ASN A 496 34.36 -38.43 15.11
C ASN A 496 34.66 -37.38 14.00
N ALA A 497 33.77 -37.26 13.03
CA ALA A 497 33.86 -36.24 11.99
C ALA A 497 33.92 -34.82 12.58
N HIS A 498 33.00 -34.50 13.50
CA HIS A 498 32.93 -33.21 14.19
C HIS A 498 34.21 -32.92 15.03
N GLN A 499 34.64 -33.88 15.84
CA GLN A 499 35.84 -33.73 16.72
C GLN A 499 37.13 -33.50 15.94
N LYS A 500 37.25 -34.12 14.77
CA LYS A 500 38.47 -34.04 13.94
C LYS A 500 38.39 -32.98 12.83
N GLY A 501 37.24 -32.36 12.62
CA GLY A 501 37.03 -31.42 11.52
C GLY A 501 37.17 -32.06 10.13
N ILE A 502 36.76 -33.32 9.99
CA ILE A 502 36.81 -34.10 8.74
C ILE A 502 35.38 -34.39 8.22
N THR A 503 35.29 -34.81 6.94
CA THR A 503 33.99 -35.17 6.34
C THR A 503 33.43 -36.46 6.94
N LEU A 504 32.12 -36.68 6.81
CA LEU A 504 31.49 -37.95 7.20
C LEU A 504 32.12 -39.18 6.50
N ARG A 505 32.44 -39.03 5.22
CA ARG A 505 33.13 -40.06 4.42
C ARG A 505 34.48 -40.45 5.06
N MET A 506 35.34 -39.48 5.29
CA MET A 506 36.64 -39.72 5.92
C MET A 506 36.49 -40.37 7.29
N SER A 507 35.54 -39.91 8.08
CA SER A 507 35.26 -40.49 9.40
C SER A 507 34.78 -41.95 9.33
N ALA A 508 33.87 -42.24 8.40
CA ALA A 508 33.34 -43.60 8.21
C ALA A 508 34.42 -44.61 7.81
N LEU A 509 35.29 -44.22 6.88
CA LEU A 509 36.44 -45.00 6.44
C LEU A 509 37.44 -45.22 7.56
N GLU A 510 37.81 -44.14 8.26
CA GLU A 510 38.78 -44.19 9.39
C GLU A 510 38.30 -45.15 10.51
N LEU A 511 37.01 -45.14 10.80
CA LEU A 511 36.39 -46.02 11.81
C LEU A 511 36.17 -47.46 11.30
N GLY A 512 36.43 -47.71 10.02
CA GLY A 512 36.20 -49.03 9.40
C GLY A 512 34.75 -49.47 9.39
N LEU A 513 33.80 -48.51 9.44
CA LEU A 513 32.36 -48.79 9.50
C LEU A 513 31.73 -48.91 8.12
N LEU A 514 32.32 -48.28 7.08
CA LEU A 514 31.87 -48.33 5.68
C LEU A 514 33.06 -48.36 4.74
N THR A 515 32.83 -48.85 3.51
CA THR A 515 33.70 -48.61 2.36
C THR A 515 33.27 -47.35 1.58
N ASP A 516 34.12 -46.88 0.65
CA ASP A 516 33.76 -45.76 -0.22
C ASP A 516 32.53 -46.05 -1.06
N GLU A 517 32.42 -47.24 -1.61
CA GLU A 517 31.30 -47.67 -2.43
C GLU A 517 30.01 -47.77 -1.61
N GLN A 518 30.08 -48.21 -0.36
CA GLN A 518 28.94 -48.22 0.55
C GLN A 518 28.49 -46.84 0.90
N PHE A 519 29.44 -45.89 1.13
CA PHE A 519 29.12 -44.50 1.41
C PHE A 519 28.39 -43.86 0.22
N ASP A 520 28.91 -44.02 -1.00
CA ASP A 520 28.30 -43.51 -2.23
C ASP A 520 26.93 -44.10 -2.51
N LEU A 521 26.73 -45.38 -2.20
CA LEU A 521 25.45 -46.07 -2.41
C LEU A 521 24.38 -45.60 -1.42
N TRP A 522 24.74 -45.27 -0.17
CA TRP A 522 23.79 -45.06 0.91
C TRP A 522 23.61 -43.58 1.29
N VAL A 523 24.61 -42.71 1.05
CA VAL A 523 24.52 -41.29 1.34
C VAL A 523 24.25 -40.55 0.03
N ARG A 524 22.97 -40.48 -0.30
CA ARG A 524 22.47 -39.82 -1.52
C ARG A 524 21.49 -38.73 -1.14
N PRO A 525 21.98 -37.45 -1.02
CA PRO A 525 21.18 -36.33 -0.54
C PRO A 525 19.90 -36.11 -1.34
N GLU A 526 19.93 -36.37 -2.66
CA GLU A 526 18.78 -36.26 -3.55
C GLU A 526 17.64 -37.25 -3.19
N GLU A 527 17.98 -38.37 -2.59
CA GLU A 527 17.00 -39.37 -2.12
C GLU A 527 16.48 -39.07 -0.69
N MET A 528 17.01 -38.06 -0.02
CA MET A 528 16.62 -37.64 1.33
C MET A 528 15.58 -36.51 1.35
N THR A 529 15.13 -36.07 0.18
CA THR A 529 14.25 -34.87 0.04
C THR A 529 12.76 -35.22 0.09
N GLY A 530 12.39 -36.46 0.38
CA GLY A 530 11.01 -36.91 0.46
C GLY A 530 10.86 -38.30 1.11
N PRO A 531 9.62 -38.74 1.38
CA PRO A 531 9.36 -40.08 1.89
C PRO A 531 9.75 -41.13 0.84
N LYS A 532 10.26 -42.27 1.33
CA LYS A 532 10.55 -43.48 0.50
C LYS A 532 9.49 -44.52 0.70
#